data_5b5b199edaa1fb0ce541b39acdd6bb4e
#
_entry.id   5b5b199edaa1fb0ce541b39acdd6bb4e
#
_cell.length_a   1.000
_cell.length_b   1.000
_cell.length_c   1.000
_cell.angle_alpha   90.00
_cell.angle_beta   90.00
_cell.angle_gamma   90.00
#
_symmetry.space_group_name_H-M   'P 1'
#
loop_
_entity.id
_entity.type
_entity.pdbx_description
1 polymer ?
#
loop_
_entity_poly.entity_id
_entity_poly.type
_entity_poly.pdbx_seq_one_letter_code
_entity_poly.pdbx_strand_id
1 'polypeptide(L)'
;NVNRRTNLGMTIDYLNSYGRFANQEGKTVFGSVFGSYNGDHYSLQSSFTWTTLSNFENGGLQEPSDLQSILKPEDMPVRMQGMAALRYLSGYINHYYSICVERERKVNYKERDEEGNWIKKDSTKIEYVPVTTFRHIFEVNDVNKRYIEKNIAQSILPNIFRNPTATNDSA
;
A
#
# COMPACT_ATOMS: atom_id res chain seq x y z
N ASN A 1 -12.17 -15.27 -3.04
CA ASN A 1 -12.79 -15.90 -1.86
C ASN A 1 -12.42 -17.37 -1.83
N VAL A 2 -11.91 -17.85 -0.70
CA VAL A 2 -11.61 -19.26 -0.49
C VAL A 2 -12.90 -20.00 -0.05
N ASN A 3 -13.67 -19.39 0.85
CA ASN A 3 -14.99 -19.86 1.29
C ASN A 3 -15.80 -18.69 1.87
N ARG A 4 -16.99 -18.95 2.45
CA ARG A 4 -17.84 -17.91 3.05
C ARG A 4 -17.19 -17.19 4.24
N ARG A 5 -16.25 -17.83 4.94
CA ARG A 5 -15.60 -17.30 6.14
C ARG A 5 -14.20 -16.74 5.87
N THR A 6 -13.57 -17.16 4.76
CA THR A 6 -12.15 -16.82 4.47
C THR A 6 -12.04 -16.12 3.13
N ASN A 7 -11.40 -14.97 3.14
CA ASN A 7 -11.06 -14.21 1.96
C ASN A 7 -9.54 -13.99 1.92
N LEU A 8 -8.94 -14.13 0.76
CA LEU A 8 -7.54 -13.86 0.49
C LEU A 8 -7.44 -13.10 -0.83
N GLY A 9 -6.59 -12.10 -0.88
CA GLY A 9 -6.37 -11.30 -2.07
C GLY A 9 -4.96 -10.76 -2.15
N MET A 10 -4.57 -10.39 -3.35
CA MET A 10 -3.30 -9.76 -3.68
C MET A 10 -3.53 -8.69 -4.74
N THR A 11 -2.81 -7.60 -4.62
CA THR A 11 -2.76 -6.52 -5.61
C THR A 11 -1.31 -6.22 -5.93
N ILE A 12 -1.01 -6.01 -7.21
CA ILE A 12 0.29 -5.55 -7.68
C ILE A 12 0.05 -4.48 -8.73
N ASP A 13 0.63 -3.30 -8.53
CA ASP A 13 0.57 -2.19 -9.44
C ASP A 13 1.98 -1.74 -9.80
N TYR A 14 2.19 -1.44 -11.06
CA TYR A 14 3.42 -0.88 -11.58
C TYR A 14 3.13 0.35 -12.41
N LEU A 15 3.73 1.47 -12.02
CA LEU A 15 3.67 2.71 -12.77
C LEU A 15 5.07 3.12 -13.18
N ASN A 16 5.24 3.40 -14.46
CA ASN A 16 6.45 3.99 -15.00
C ASN A 16 6.08 5.24 -15.81
N SER A 17 6.67 6.37 -15.47
CA SER A 17 6.47 7.64 -16.14
C SER A 17 7.81 8.11 -16.70
N TYR A 18 7.86 8.29 -18.01
CA TYR A 18 9.00 8.87 -18.67
C TYR A 18 8.83 10.39 -18.73
N GLY A 19 9.82 11.10 -18.26
CA GLY A 19 9.86 12.56 -18.41
C GLY A 19 10.10 12.97 -19.84
N ARG A 20 9.89 14.24 -20.13
CA ARG A 20 10.19 14.84 -21.45
C ARG A 20 11.70 15.14 -21.62
N PHE A 21 12.37 15.46 -20.54
CA PHE A 21 13.79 15.80 -20.51
C PHE A 21 14.59 14.68 -19.86
N ALA A 22 15.92 14.72 -20.05
CA ALA A 22 16.82 13.79 -19.39
C ALA A 22 16.60 13.77 -17.86
N ASN A 23 16.73 12.61 -17.24
CA ASN A 23 16.64 12.40 -15.78
C ASN A 23 15.34 12.90 -15.14
N GLN A 24 14.19 12.59 -15.76
CA GLN A 24 12.84 12.89 -15.26
C GLN A 24 11.98 11.65 -15.08
N GLU A 25 12.56 10.48 -15.09
CA GLU A 25 11.83 9.23 -14.98
C GLU A 25 11.30 9.01 -13.56
N GLY A 26 10.04 8.57 -13.45
CA GLY A 26 9.42 8.16 -12.18
C GLY A 26 8.93 6.71 -12.25
N LYS A 27 9.28 5.90 -11.25
CA LYS A 27 8.88 4.49 -11.14
C LYS A 27 8.23 4.25 -9.80
N THR A 28 7.06 3.60 -9.81
CA THR A 28 6.39 3.14 -8.61
C THR A 28 6.04 1.68 -8.75
N VAL A 29 6.39 0.90 -7.74
CA VAL A 29 5.94 -0.48 -7.58
C VAL A 29 5.16 -0.55 -6.28
N PHE A 30 3.94 -0.99 -6.36
CA PHE A 30 3.08 -1.22 -5.22
C PHE A 30 2.65 -2.68 -5.21
N GLY A 31 2.66 -3.28 -4.02
CA GLY A 31 2.12 -4.60 -3.82
C GLY A 31 1.44 -4.71 -2.45
N SER A 32 0.36 -5.47 -2.41
CA SER A 32 -0.36 -5.77 -1.18
C SER A 32 -0.89 -7.18 -1.19
N VAL A 33 -0.74 -7.86 -0.07
CA VAL A 33 -1.39 -9.14 0.22
C VAL A 33 -2.29 -8.91 1.43
N PHE A 34 -3.52 -9.36 1.34
CA PHE A 34 -4.48 -9.21 2.42
C PHE A 34 -5.31 -10.47 2.61
N GLY A 35 -5.74 -10.67 3.84
CA GLY A 35 -6.59 -11.79 4.19
C GLY A 35 -7.57 -11.43 5.29
N SER A 36 -8.71 -12.10 5.28
CA SER A 36 -9.68 -12.02 6.37
C SER A 36 -10.31 -13.37 6.66
N TYR A 37 -10.60 -13.58 7.92
CA TYR A 37 -11.35 -14.72 8.43
C TYR A 37 -12.45 -14.20 9.34
N ASN A 38 -13.68 -14.69 9.13
CA ASN A 38 -14.86 -14.38 9.94
C ASN A 38 -15.50 -15.67 10.45
N GLY A 39 -15.22 -16.03 11.70
CA GLY A 39 -15.85 -17.13 12.42
C GLY A 39 -16.90 -16.63 13.39
N ASP A 40 -17.52 -17.57 14.11
CA ASP A 40 -18.60 -17.27 15.05
C ASP A 40 -18.07 -16.59 16.35
N HIS A 41 -16.85 -16.94 16.76
CA HIS A 41 -16.19 -16.42 17.95
C HIS A 41 -14.93 -15.60 17.68
N TYR A 42 -14.35 -15.76 16.49
CA TYR A 42 -13.08 -15.17 16.12
C TYR A 42 -13.12 -14.56 14.73
N SER A 43 -12.59 -13.35 14.61
CA SER A 43 -12.39 -12.73 13.32
C SER A 43 -10.99 -12.13 13.23
N LEU A 44 -10.42 -12.21 12.04
CA LEU A 44 -9.08 -11.75 11.72
C LEU A 44 -9.13 -10.97 10.41
N GLN A 45 -8.44 -9.84 10.39
CA GLN A 45 -8.11 -9.09 9.19
C GLN A 45 -6.61 -8.81 9.21
N SER A 46 -5.93 -9.12 8.13
CA SER A 46 -4.50 -8.87 8.01
C SER A 46 -4.16 -8.36 6.63
N SER A 47 -3.18 -7.49 6.57
CA SER A 47 -2.60 -7.04 5.31
C SER A 47 -1.12 -6.77 5.46
N PHE A 48 -0.41 -6.99 4.37
CA PHE A 48 0.97 -6.61 4.21
C PHE A 48 1.09 -5.84 2.91
N THR A 49 1.67 -4.64 3.00
CA THR A 49 1.82 -3.73 1.85
C THR A 49 3.29 -3.35 1.71
N TRP A 50 3.77 -3.34 0.48
CA TRP A 50 5.07 -2.80 0.14
C TRP A 50 4.95 -1.82 -1.01
N THR A 51 5.69 -0.73 -0.92
CA THR A 51 5.76 0.29 -1.96
C THR A 51 7.21 0.68 -2.16
N THR A 52 7.62 0.76 -3.40
CA THR A 52 8.90 1.35 -3.80
C THR A 52 8.63 2.44 -4.82
N LEU A 53 9.10 3.64 -4.52
CA LEU A 53 9.00 4.79 -5.40
C LEU A 53 10.43 5.26 -5.70
N SER A 54 10.72 5.49 -6.96
CA SER A 54 11.96 6.13 -7.41
C SER A 54 11.59 7.28 -8.33
N ASN A 55 12.08 8.45 -8.04
CA ASN A 55 11.87 9.65 -8.82
C ASN A 55 13.22 10.25 -9.18
N PHE A 56 13.46 10.41 -10.46
CA PHE A 56 14.65 11.05 -10.97
C PHE A 56 14.40 12.55 -11.14
N GLU A 57 15.36 13.35 -10.72
CA GLU A 57 15.26 14.79 -10.69
C GLU A 57 16.42 15.40 -11.50
N ASN A 58 16.09 16.36 -12.36
CA ASN A 58 17.05 16.99 -13.26
C ASN A 58 17.36 18.45 -12.93
N GLY A 59 16.65 19.05 -11.98
CA GLY A 59 16.85 20.46 -11.60
C GLY A 59 16.52 21.48 -12.70
N GLY A 60 15.92 21.04 -13.81
CA GLY A 60 15.66 21.85 -14.98
C GLY A 60 16.82 21.89 -15.99
N LEU A 61 16.64 22.63 -17.07
CA LEU A 61 17.67 22.81 -18.10
C LEU A 61 18.84 23.63 -17.57
N GLN A 62 20.02 23.32 -18.05
CA GLN A 62 21.24 24.07 -17.67
C GLN A 62 21.17 25.51 -18.14
N GLU A 63 20.77 25.73 -19.38
CA GLU A 63 20.57 27.04 -19.96
C GLU A 63 19.17 27.19 -20.57
N PRO A 64 18.42 28.28 -20.31
CA PRO A 64 17.11 28.50 -20.91
C PRO A 64 17.12 28.58 -22.44
N SER A 65 18.23 28.96 -23.03
CA SER A 65 18.46 29.01 -24.48
C SER A 65 18.43 27.63 -25.12
N ASP A 66 18.65 26.56 -24.36
CA ASP A 66 18.61 25.18 -24.87
C ASP A 66 17.22 24.79 -25.41
N LEU A 67 16.17 25.46 -24.94
CA LEU A 67 14.81 25.27 -25.49
C LEU A 67 14.66 25.69 -26.95
N GLN A 68 15.55 26.56 -27.44
CA GLN A 68 15.59 27.02 -28.83
C GLN A 68 16.58 26.22 -29.68
N SER A 69 17.26 25.27 -29.07
CA SER A 69 18.24 24.42 -29.75
C SER A 69 17.57 23.39 -30.63
N ILE A 70 18.30 22.84 -31.60
CA ILE A 70 17.88 21.76 -32.49
C ILE A 70 17.90 20.40 -31.75
N LEU A 71 18.38 20.36 -30.52
CA LEU A 71 18.52 19.15 -29.72
C LEU A 71 17.13 18.61 -29.34
N LYS A 72 17.02 17.30 -29.28
CA LYS A 72 15.83 16.66 -28.72
C LYS A 72 15.76 16.92 -27.22
N PRO A 73 14.56 17.05 -26.64
CA PRO A 73 14.42 17.32 -25.19
C PRO A 73 15.17 16.34 -24.30
N GLU A 74 15.27 15.08 -24.70
CA GLU A 74 15.97 14.01 -23.99
C GLU A 74 17.51 14.17 -23.99
N ASP A 75 18.06 14.89 -24.97
CA ASP A 75 19.50 15.15 -25.14
C ASP A 75 19.93 16.52 -24.57
N MET A 76 18.97 17.31 -24.09
CA MET A 76 19.28 18.63 -23.54
C MET A 76 20.01 18.52 -22.20
N PRO A 77 21.06 19.32 -21.96
CA PRO A 77 21.79 19.28 -20.71
C PRO A 77 20.94 19.75 -19.53
N VAL A 78 20.97 18.98 -18.45
CA VAL A 78 20.23 19.25 -17.22
C VAL A 78 21.15 19.64 -16.09
N ARG A 79 20.61 20.40 -15.12
CA ARG A 79 21.42 21.00 -14.03
C ARG A 79 21.90 19.98 -13.02
N MET A 80 21.13 18.89 -12.82
CA MET A 80 21.48 17.89 -11.83
C MET A 80 21.05 16.49 -12.29
N GLN A 81 21.62 15.48 -11.66
CA GLN A 81 21.23 14.07 -11.85
C GLN A 81 20.97 13.45 -10.48
N GLY A 82 19.83 13.84 -9.92
CA GLY A 82 19.38 13.36 -8.62
C GLY A 82 18.43 12.17 -8.75
N MET A 83 18.34 11.37 -7.70
CA MET A 83 17.34 10.33 -7.53
C MET A 83 16.84 10.33 -6.09
N ALA A 84 15.55 10.52 -5.94
CA ALA A 84 14.85 10.28 -4.69
C ALA A 84 14.24 8.88 -4.70
N ALA A 85 14.49 8.09 -3.69
CA ALA A 85 13.90 6.77 -3.52
C ALA A 85 13.20 6.65 -2.18
N LEU A 86 12.02 6.06 -2.17
CA LEU A 86 11.23 5.74 -1.00
C LEU A 86 10.90 4.26 -1.01
N ARG A 87 11.15 3.59 0.11
CA ARG A 87 10.61 2.25 0.39
C ARG A 87 9.70 2.35 1.59
N TYR A 88 8.50 1.85 1.44
CA TYR A 88 7.50 1.74 2.49
C TYR A 88 7.06 0.30 2.63
N LEU A 89 7.11 -0.21 3.85
CA LEU A 89 6.58 -1.52 4.24
C LEU A 89 5.57 -1.30 5.35
N SER A 90 4.43 -1.94 5.27
CA SER A 90 3.39 -1.88 6.29
C SER A 90 2.80 -3.27 6.54
N GLY A 91 2.77 -3.66 7.79
CA GLY A 91 2.08 -4.85 8.27
C GLY A 91 0.93 -4.46 9.20
N TYR A 92 -0.25 -4.98 8.94
CA TYR A 92 -1.45 -4.70 9.73
C TYR A 92 -2.16 -6.00 10.10
N ILE A 93 -2.50 -6.13 11.38
CA ILE A 93 -3.30 -7.22 11.93
C ILE A 93 -4.37 -6.62 12.84
N ASN A 94 -5.60 -6.95 12.60
CA ASN A 94 -6.73 -6.63 13.45
C ASN A 94 -7.50 -7.92 13.70
N HIS A 95 -7.52 -8.35 14.94
CA HIS A 95 -8.28 -9.53 15.31
C HIS A 95 -9.14 -9.26 16.53
N TYR A 96 -10.24 -9.96 16.60
CA TYR A 96 -11.12 -9.91 17.74
C TYR A 96 -11.65 -11.31 18.07
N TYR A 97 -11.77 -11.53 19.37
CA TYR A 97 -12.34 -12.73 19.94
C TYR A 97 -13.56 -12.35 20.76
N SER A 98 -14.69 -13.01 20.49
CA SER A 98 -15.95 -12.77 21.18
C SER A 98 -16.33 -13.96 22.06
N ILE A 99 -16.57 -13.69 23.33
CA ILE A 99 -17.23 -14.64 24.22
C ILE A 99 -18.72 -14.52 23.96
N CYS A 100 -19.30 -15.60 23.44
CA CYS A 100 -20.70 -15.64 23.03
C CYS A 100 -21.50 -16.56 23.94
N VAL A 101 -22.79 -16.23 24.10
CA VAL A 101 -23.80 -17.10 24.70
C VAL A 101 -24.67 -17.63 23.60
N GLU A 102 -24.96 -18.93 23.65
CA GLU A 102 -25.88 -19.58 22.73
C GLU A 102 -27.31 -19.14 23.02
N ARG A 103 -27.98 -18.65 22.00
CA ARG A 103 -29.42 -18.32 22.08
C ARG A 103 -30.17 -19.04 21.00
N GLU A 104 -31.22 -19.74 21.40
CA GLU A 104 -32.14 -20.34 20.45
C GLU A 104 -33.06 -19.29 19.84
N ARG A 105 -33.05 -19.22 18.52
CA ARG A 105 -33.96 -18.37 17.74
C ARG A 105 -34.88 -19.23 16.90
N LYS A 106 -36.18 -19.08 17.10
CA LYS A 106 -37.18 -19.70 16.22
C LYS A 106 -37.19 -18.93 14.90
N VAL A 107 -36.95 -19.62 13.80
CA VAL A 107 -36.99 -19.08 12.45
C VAL A 107 -38.09 -19.81 11.68
N ASN A 108 -39.04 -19.04 11.17
CA ASN A 108 -40.11 -19.56 10.32
C ASN A 108 -39.65 -19.46 8.88
N TYR A 109 -39.62 -20.55 8.15
CA TYR A 109 -39.35 -20.56 6.72
C TYR A 109 -40.50 -21.21 5.96
N LYS A 110 -40.63 -20.84 4.69
CA LYS A 110 -41.63 -21.42 3.81
C LYS A 110 -40.96 -22.51 2.98
N GLU A 111 -41.54 -23.68 3.00
CA GLU A 111 -41.12 -24.81 2.17
C GLU A 111 -42.32 -25.23 1.29
N ARG A 112 -42.08 -25.78 0.10
CA ARG A 112 -43.14 -26.35 -0.73
C ARG A 112 -43.34 -27.81 -0.34
N ASP A 113 -44.61 -28.19 -0.16
CA ASP A 113 -45.00 -29.60 0.01
C ASP A 113 -44.92 -30.34 -1.33
N GLU A 114 -45.17 -31.65 -1.30
CA GLU A 114 -45.18 -32.51 -2.50
C GLU A 114 -46.29 -32.12 -3.50
N GLU A 115 -47.30 -31.40 -3.05
CA GLU A 115 -48.43 -30.91 -3.86
C GLU A 115 -48.17 -29.49 -4.42
N GLY A 116 -47.04 -28.87 -4.09
CA GLY A 116 -46.62 -27.53 -4.56
C GLY A 116 -47.14 -26.36 -3.74
N ASN A 117 -47.83 -26.59 -2.63
CA ASN A 117 -48.37 -25.55 -1.74
C ASN A 117 -47.30 -25.07 -0.76
N TRP A 118 -47.35 -23.76 -0.40
CA TRP A 118 -46.45 -23.19 0.58
C TRP A 118 -46.88 -23.50 2.01
N ILE A 119 -46.09 -24.30 2.72
CA ILE A 119 -46.26 -24.58 4.14
C ILE A 119 -45.22 -23.78 4.95
N LYS A 120 -45.66 -23.28 6.12
CA LYS A 120 -44.75 -22.67 7.11
C LYS A 120 -44.16 -23.77 7.97
N LYS A 121 -42.85 -23.80 8.06
CA LYS A 121 -42.10 -24.74 8.88
C LYS A 121 -41.29 -23.97 9.89
N ASP A 122 -41.36 -24.38 11.16
CA ASP A 122 -40.56 -23.78 12.22
C ASP A 122 -39.26 -24.56 12.38
N SER A 123 -38.16 -23.83 12.47
CA SER A 123 -36.87 -24.39 12.78
C SER A 123 -36.21 -23.60 13.91
N THR A 124 -35.48 -24.28 14.76
CA THR A 124 -34.66 -23.61 15.80
C THR A 124 -33.27 -23.47 15.29
N LYS A 125 -32.79 -22.23 15.24
CA LYS A 125 -31.42 -21.90 14.88
C LYS A 125 -30.68 -21.41 16.13
N ILE A 126 -29.50 -21.97 16.40
CA ILE A 126 -28.61 -21.48 17.44
C ILE A 126 -27.92 -20.23 16.91
N GLU A 127 -28.07 -19.13 17.62
CA GLU A 127 -27.41 -17.84 17.34
C GLU A 127 -26.42 -17.55 18.47
N TYR A 128 -25.17 -17.26 18.10
CA TYR A 128 -24.13 -16.87 19.04
C TYR A 128 -24.19 -15.36 19.27
N VAL A 129 -24.66 -14.97 20.47
CA VAL A 129 -24.77 -13.54 20.84
C VAL A 129 -23.52 -13.14 21.62
N PRO A 130 -22.71 -12.18 21.14
CA PRO A 130 -21.52 -11.76 21.84
C PRO A 130 -21.89 -11.01 23.12
N VAL A 131 -21.31 -11.46 24.23
CA VAL A 131 -21.41 -10.81 25.56
C VAL A 131 -20.23 -9.88 25.77
N THR A 132 -19.05 -10.33 25.38
CA THR A 132 -17.81 -9.57 25.51
C THR A 132 -16.94 -9.81 24.28
N THR A 133 -16.33 -8.74 23.78
CA THR A 133 -15.40 -8.81 22.62
C THR A 133 -14.07 -8.18 23.00
N PHE A 134 -13.00 -8.92 22.83
CA PHE A 134 -11.62 -8.44 22.92
C PHE A 134 -11.10 -8.16 21.52
N ARG A 135 -10.61 -6.96 21.30
CA ARG A 135 -10.04 -6.53 20.04
C ARG A 135 -8.59 -6.09 20.22
N HIS A 136 -7.69 -6.60 19.36
CA HIS A 136 -6.32 -6.15 19.29
C HIS A 136 -6.00 -5.72 17.86
N ILE A 137 -5.34 -4.58 17.78
CA ILE A 137 -4.83 -4.03 16.53
C ILE A 137 -3.32 -3.93 16.68
N PHE A 138 -2.61 -4.48 15.71
CA PHE A 138 -1.18 -4.41 15.60
C PHE A 138 -0.81 -3.84 14.24
N GLU A 139 0.00 -2.79 14.24
CA GLU A 139 0.46 -2.13 13.03
C GLU A 139 1.96 -1.86 13.14
N VAL A 140 2.69 -2.20 12.10
CA VAL A 140 4.12 -1.92 11.97
C VAL A 140 4.36 -1.28 10.62
N ASN A 141 5.06 -0.14 10.64
CA ASN A 141 5.43 0.60 9.45
C ASN A 141 6.94 0.81 9.44
N ASP A 142 7.58 0.52 8.30
CA ASP A 142 8.97 0.84 8.02
C ASP A 142 9.04 1.76 6.80
N VAL A 143 9.69 2.91 6.97
CA VAL A 143 9.84 3.92 5.93
C VAL A 143 11.31 4.24 5.76
N ASN A 144 11.84 3.95 4.59
CA ASN A 144 13.21 4.29 4.22
C ASN A 144 13.20 5.28 3.06
N LYS A 145 13.78 6.46 3.28
CA LYS A 145 13.97 7.51 2.28
C LYS A 145 15.44 7.65 1.97
N ARG A 146 15.76 7.67 0.69
CA ARG A 146 17.13 7.85 0.20
C ARG A 146 17.14 8.88 -0.90
N TYR A 147 18.07 9.83 -0.81
CA TYR A 147 18.37 10.77 -1.86
C TYR A 147 19.81 10.57 -2.31
N ILE A 148 20.03 10.53 -3.61
CA ILE A 148 21.34 10.38 -4.21
C ILE A 148 21.46 11.45 -5.28
N GLU A 149 22.51 12.23 -5.24
CA GLU A 149 22.87 13.21 -6.26
C GLU A 149 24.28 12.91 -6.76
N LYS A 150 24.43 12.82 -8.09
CA LYS A 150 25.71 12.52 -8.72
C LYS A 150 26.51 13.79 -9.06
N ASN A 151 25.80 14.87 -9.40
CA ASN A 151 26.46 16.16 -9.76
C ASN A 151 25.80 17.26 -8.93
N ILE A 152 26.48 17.64 -7.84
CA ILE A 152 26.02 18.72 -6.99
C ILE A 152 26.36 20.04 -7.69
N ALA A 153 25.37 20.65 -8.32
CA ALA A 153 25.50 22.06 -8.68
C ALA A 153 25.42 22.87 -7.37
N GLN A 154 26.56 23.18 -6.79
CA GLN A 154 26.67 23.90 -5.51
C GLN A 154 25.88 25.22 -5.47
N SER A 155 25.52 25.76 -6.64
CA SER A 155 24.72 26.98 -6.78
C SER A 155 23.20 26.78 -6.55
N ILE A 156 22.65 25.55 -6.64
CA ILE A 156 21.21 25.30 -6.55
C ILE A 156 20.80 25.01 -5.12
N LEU A 157 21.62 24.29 -4.34
CA LEU A 157 21.31 23.88 -2.97
C LEU A 157 22.49 24.17 -2.03
N PRO A 158 22.86 25.44 -1.80
CA PRO A 158 24.10 25.76 -1.12
C PRO A 158 24.20 25.24 0.32
N ASN A 159 23.10 24.92 0.99
CA ASN A 159 23.11 24.62 2.44
C ASN A 159 22.16 23.54 2.93
N ILE A 160 21.31 22.91 2.09
CA ILE A 160 20.25 22.03 2.57
C ILE A 160 20.74 20.60 2.86
N PHE A 161 21.81 20.16 2.18
CA PHE A 161 22.34 18.79 2.29
C PHE A 161 23.81 18.71 2.65
N ARG A 162 24.36 19.75 3.27
CA ARG A 162 25.73 19.69 3.80
C ARG A 162 25.72 18.68 4.96
N ASN A 163 26.17 17.47 4.68
CA ASN A 163 26.49 16.52 5.74
C ASN A 163 27.74 17.06 6.46
N PRO A 164 27.65 17.51 7.73
CA PRO A 164 28.77 18.12 8.43
C PRO A 164 29.91 17.12 8.72
N THR A 165 29.76 15.85 8.36
CA THR A 165 30.76 14.80 8.61
C THR A 165 31.49 14.30 7.38
N ALA A 166 31.25 14.87 6.20
CA ALA A 166 32.11 14.59 5.05
C ALA A 166 33.40 15.42 5.14
N THR A 167 34.29 15.04 6.03
CA THR A 167 35.71 15.44 5.94
C THR A 167 36.30 14.69 4.76
N ASN A 168 36.59 15.42 3.69
CA ASN A 168 37.51 14.95 2.67
C ASN A 168 38.89 14.84 3.29
N ASP A 169 39.24 13.70 3.85
CA ASP A 169 40.61 13.30 4.04
C ASP A 169 41.10 12.73 2.70
N SER A 170 41.60 13.65 1.86
CA SER A 170 42.51 13.33 0.78
C SER A 170 43.87 13.82 1.20
N ALA A 171 44.67 12.93 1.72
CA ALA A 171 46.15 13.06 1.75
C ALA A 171 46.71 12.15 0.68
#